data_e4f792a651c0f0c97d831973303cd52d
#
_entry.id   e4f792a651c0f0c97d831973303cd52d
#
_cell.length_a   1.000
_cell.length_b   1.000
_cell.length_c   1.000
_cell.angle_alpha   90.00
_cell.angle_beta   90.00
_cell.angle_gamma   90.00
#
_symmetry.space_group_name_H-M   'P 1'
#
loop_
_entity.id
_entity.type
_entity.pdbx_description
1 polymer ?
#
loop_
_entity_poly.entity_id
_entity_poly.type
_entity_poly.pdbx_seq_one_letter_code
_entity_poly.pdbx_strand_id
1 'polypeptide(L)'
;MKKIQLFLLQFLLISITQHTNAQLPVKTEYTVEMGGTSGKGTYAPMWLTANRQGLSSANTENGYLRAGIAHTMPLNQHFSFSAGLDLATAYNFTSSFIIQQAYADLSYRWLNLSIGSKERLPELKNSKLSSGGMVESNNARPIPQIRLEVPNYVAIPGTHKWLHLKGHIAYGRFTDDKWQEHFTSIGNPYTIDVLYHSKSLFAKVGNKEHFPVEFEGGIQMSAQFGGDQYIAGQKEPVIDM
;
A
#
# COMPACT_ATOMS: atom_id res chain seq x y z
N MET A 1 10.74 -19.46 30.55
CA MET A 1 9.49 -18.78 30.87
C MET A 1 9.67 -17.42 31.58
N LYS A 2 10.49 -17.26 32.59
CA LYS A 2 10.68 -15.97 33.32
C LYS A 2 11.27 -14.83 32.45
N LYS A 3 12.11 -15.11 31.44
CA LYS A 3 12.70 -14.07 30.58
C LYS A 3 11.72 -13.47 29.55
N ILE A 4 10.75 -14.23 29.09
CA ILE A 4 9.71 -13.75 28.14
C ILE A 4 8.71 -12.85 28.86
N GLN A 5 8.37 -13.16 30.12
CA GLN A 5 7.53 -12.29 30.93
C GLN A 5 8.19 -10.93 31.26
N LEU A 6 9.51 -10.92 31.42
CA LEU A 6 10.24 -9.68 31.67
C LEU A 6 10.29 -8.77 30.43
N PHE A 7 10.38 -9.34 29.24
CA PHE A 7 10.37 -8.60 27.96
C PHE A 7 8.99 -8.00 27.65
N LEU A 8 7.92 -8.76 27.90
CA LEU A 8 6.54 -8.28 27.80
C LEU A 8 6.23 -7.17 28.83
N LEU A 9 6.78 -7.27 30.03
CA LEU A 9 6.61 -6.27 31.08
C LEU A 9 7.37 -4.96 30.74
N GLN A 10 8.54 -5.05 30.11
CA GLN A 10 9.28 -3.87 29.64
C GLN A 10 8.60 -3.18 28.47
N PHE A 11 7.95 -3.93 27.57
CA PHE A 11 7.15 -3.36 26.48
C PHE A 11 5.89 -2.66 27.02
N LEU A 12 5.28 -3.19 28.07
CA LEU A 12 4.12 -2.59 28.73
C LEU A 12 4.50 -1.32 29.53
N LEU A 13 5.70 -1.26 30.10
CA LEU A 13 6.18 -0.09 30.85
C LEU A 13 6.57 1.11 29.97
N ILE A 14 6.96 0.88 28.70
CA ILE A 14 7.25 1.95 27.74
C ILE A 14 5.95 2.67 27.31
N SER A 15 4.81 2.03 27.44
CA SER A 15 3.49 2.59 27.09
C SER A 15 2.91 3.54 28.15
N ILE A 16 3.50 3.68 29.32
CA ILE A 16 2.90 4.38 30.48
C ILE A 16 3.49 5.78 30.74
N THR A 17 4.59 6.15 30.09
CA THR A 17 5.14 7.51 30.26
C THR A 17 4.63 8.47 29.19
N GLN A 18 3.35 8.78 29.20
CA GLN A 18 2.82 9.92 28.48
C GLN A 18 2.78 11.13 29.40
N HIS A 19 3.71 12.04 29.19
CA HIS A 19 3.63 13.37 29.80
C HIS A 19 2.51 14.17 29.12
N THR A 20 1.55 14.60 29.91
CA THR A 20 0.45 15.48 29.50
C THR A 20 0.95 16.89 29.25
N ASN A 21 1.45 17.14 28.07
CA ASN A 21 1.49 18.47 27.47
C ASN A 21 0.44 18.50 26.36
N ALA A 22 -0.21 19.64 26.15
CA ALA A 22 -1.22 19.83 25.09
C ALA A 22 -0.60 19.73 23.69
N GLN A 23 -0.01 18.60 23.37
CA GLN A 23 0.50 18.22 22.07
C GLN A 23 -0.60 17.49 21.30
N LEU A 24 -0.66 17.72 19.99
CA LEU A 24 -1.50 16.96 19.08
C LEU A 24 -1.32 15.45 19.35
N PRO A 25 -2.38 14.65 19.31
CA PRO A 25 -2.30 13.26 19.76
C PRO A 25 -1.32 12.45 18.91
N VAL A 26 -0.32 11.89 19.55
CA VAL A 26 0.52 10.84 18.98
C VAL A 26 -0.35 9.60 18.83
N LYS A 27 -0.40 9.02 17.63
CA LYS A 27 -1.21 7.84 17.36
C LYS A 27 -0.31 6.65 17.02
N THR A 28 -0.45 5.57 17.77
CA THR A 28 0.17 4.29 17.45
C THR A 28 -0.92 3.27 17.17
N GLU A 29 -0.81 2.57 16.06
CA GLU A 29 -1.71 1.51 15.64
C GLU A 29 -0.96 0.20 15.56
N TYR A 30 -1.56 -0.87 16.07
CA TYR A 30 -1.05 -2.23 15.99
C TYR A 30 -2.00 -3.05 15.15
N THR A 31 -1.46 -3.85 14.25
CA THR A 31 -2.21 -4.78 13.41
C THR A 31 -1.77 -6.20 13.75
N VAL A 32 -2.72 -7.08 14.01
CA VAL A 32 -2.48 -8.52 14.06
C VAL A 32 -3.60 -9.18 13.28
N GLU A 33 -3.25 -9.93 12.26
CA GLU A 33 -4.20 -10.59 11.38
C GLU A 33 -3.74 -12.03 11.11
N MET A 34 -4.67 -12.95 11.10
CA MET A 34 -4.47 -14.33 10.69
C MET A 34 -5.54 -14.70 9.68
N GLY A 35 -5.12 -15.32 8.60
CA GLY A 35 -6.03 -15.78 7.57
C GLY A 35 -5.58 -17.09 6.94
N GLY A 36 -6.50 -17.76 6.27
CA GLY A 36 -6.19 -18.98 5.54
C GLY A 36 -7.41 -19.53 4.83
N THR A 37 -7.15 -20.42 3.90
CA THR A 37 -8.17 -21.18 3.17
C THR A 37 -7.83 -22.66 3.22
N SER A 38 -8.86 -23.49 3.30
CA SER A 38 -8.75 -24.93 3.14
C SER A 38 -9.89 -25.42 2.27
N GLY A 39 -9.58 -26.18 1.23
CA GLY A 39 -10.56 -26.62 0.26
C GLY A 39 -10.06 -27.74 -0.64
N LYS A 40 -10.95 -28.25 -1.49
CA LYS A 40 -10.63 -29.25 -2.51
C LYS A 40 -10.68 -28.59 -3.89
N GLY A 41 -9.73 -28.94 -4.74
CA GLY A 41 -9.62 -28.44 -6.11
C GLY A 41 -8.21 -28.00 -6.44
N THR A 42 -7.98 -27.53 -7.67
CA THR A 42 -6.67 -27.10 -8.15
C THR A 42 -6.33 -25.70 -7.64
N TYR A 43 -7.33 -24.80 -7.61
CA TYR A 43 -7.15 -23.40 -7.23
C TYR A 43 -8.24 -22.93 -6.28
N ALA A 44 -7.86 -22.00 -5.40
CA ALA A 44 -8.80 -21.28 -4.56
C ALA A 44 -9.70 -20.38 -5.43
N PRO A 45 -10.96 -20.16 -5.05
CA PRO A 45 -11.85 -19.25 -5.75
C PRO A 45 -11.27 -17.83 -5.82
N MET A 46 -11.38 -17.20 -7.00
CA MET A 46 -10.79 -15.89 -7.28
C MET A 46 -11.24 -14.79 -6.30
N TRP A 47 -12.46 -14.82 -5.80
CA TRP A 47 -12.95 -13.82 -4.83
C TRP A 47 -12.25 -13.88 -3.46
N LEU A 48 -11.57 -14.99 -3.13
CA LEU A 48 -10.75 -15.08 -1.90
C LEU A 48 -9.42 -14.34 -2.04
N THR A 49 -8.99 -14.03 -3.27
CA THR A 49 -7.77 -13.28 -3.55
C THR A 49 -8.01 -11.79 -3.77
N ALA A 50 -9.26 -11.38 -3.98
CA ALA A 50 -9.62 -9.99 -4.25
C ALA A 50 -9.51 -9.10 -2.99
N ASN A 51 -9.04 -7.86 -3.16
CA ASN A 51 -8.90 -6.85 -2.09
C ASN A 51 -8.03 -7.29 -0.90
N ARG A 52 -7.01 -8.10 -1.15
CA ARG A 52 -6.09 -8.62 -0.14
C ARG A 52 -4.71 -7.97 -0.19
N GLN A 53 -4.51 -6.97 -1.02
CA GLN A 53 -3.21 -6.29 -1.20
C GLN A 53 -2.06 -7.27 -1.44
N GLY A 54 -2.31 -8.33 -2.21
CA GLY A 54 -1.35 -9.40 -2.50
C GLY A 54 -1.08 -10.37 -1.35
N LEU A 55 -1.73 -10.20 -0.20
CA LEU A 55 -1.67 -11.17 0.91
C LEU A 55 -2.72 -12.25 0.71
N SER A 56 -2.52 -13.04 -0.35
CA SER A 56 -3.41 -14.12 -0.78
C SER A 56 -2.65 -15.16 -1.59
N SER A 57 -3.25 -16.32 -1.77
CA SER A 57 -2.70 -17.42 -2.57
C SER A 57 -3.79 -18.05 -3.43
N ALA A 58 -3.40 -18.50 -4.62
CA ALA A 58 -4.25 -19.31 -5.47
C ALA A 58 -4.33 -20.78 -5.03
N ASN A 59 -3.46 -21.23 -4.13
CA ASN A 59 -3.52 -22.58 -3.59
C ASN A 59 -4.76 -22.75 -2.72
N THR A 60 -5.40 -23.93 -2.79
CA THR A 60 -6.60 -24.26 -2.01
C THR A 60 -6.33 -24.40 -0.52
N GLU A 61 -5.10 -24.76 -0.17
CA GLU A 61 -4.64 -24.85 1.22
C GLU A 61 -3.54 -23.82 1.44
N ASN A 62 -3.84 -22.77 2.17
CA ASN A 62 -2.91 -21.69 2.44
C ASN A 62 -3.21 -21.01 3.78
N GLY A 63 -2.24 -20.28 4.31
CA GLY A 63 -2.44 -19.52 5.53
C GLY A 63 -1.36 -18.47 5.72
N TYR A 64 -1.66 -17.44 6.52
CA TYR A 64 -0.70 -16.41 6.90
C TYR A 64 -0.97 -15.89 8.30
N LEU A 65 0.08 -15.36 8.89
CA LEU A 65 0.04 -14.56 10.10
C LEU A 65 0.74 -13.22 9.81
N ARG A 66 0.06 -12.12 10.06
CA ARG A 66 0.51 -10.75 9.83
C ARG A 66 0.57 -9.99 11.15
N ALA A 67 1.63 -9.21 11.34
CA ALA A 67 1.79 -8.30 12.47
C ALA A 67 2.41 -6.99 12.00
N GLY A 68 1.86 -5.88 12.44
CA GLY A 68 2.29 -4.55 12.04
C GLY A 68 2.19 -3.52 13.14
N ILE A 69 2.97 -2.46 12.97
CA ILE A 69 2.93 -1.25 13.77
C ILE A 69 2.99 -0.04 12.86
N ALA A 70 2.14 0.95 13.12
CA ALA A 70 2.22 2.25 12.50
C ALA A 70 2.19 3.33 13.58
N HIS A 71 3.05 4.31 13.43
CA HIS A 71 3.18 5.41 14.37
C HIS A 71 3.08 6.75 13.64
N THR A 72 2.24 7.64 14.15
CA THR A 72 2.07 8.98 13.62
C THR A 72 2.29 9.98 14.73
N MET A 73 3.16 10.96 14.49
CA MET A 73 3.43 12.04 15.41
C MET A 73 3.38 13.40 14.71
N PRO A 74 2.71 14.40 15.29
CA PRO A 74 2.83 15.77 14.85
C PRO A 74 4.21 16.32 15.25
N LEU A 75 4.91 16.92 14.30
CA LEU A 75 6.17 17.62 14.58
C LEU A 75 5.93 19.07 15.00
N ASN A 76 4.90 19.68 14.43
CA ASN A 76 4.39 21.01 14.78
C ASN A 76 2.98 21.20 14.21
N GLN A 77 2.44 22.44 14.25
CA GLN A 77 1.07 22.76 13.75
C GLN A 77 0.85 22.46 12.26
N HIS A 78 1.90 22.31 11.46
CA HIS A 78 1.81 22.14 10.00
C HIS A 78 2.43 20.85 9.52
N PHE A 79 3.38 20.29 10.26
CA PHE A 79 4.10 19.07 9.89
C PHE A 79 3.71 17.89 10.76
N SER A 80 3.53 16.74 10.13
CA SER A 80 3.45 15.44 10.83
C SER A 80 4.34 14.42 10.14
N PHE A 81 4.82 13.48 10.93
CA PHE A 81 5.59 12.33 10.46
C PHE A 81 4.84 11.05 10.81
N SER A 82 4.82 10.11 9.87
CA SER A 82 4.30 8.77 10.11
C SER A 82 5.27 7.73 9.58
N ALA A 83 5.37 6.61 10.25
CA ALA A 83 6.11 5.46 9.76
C ALA A 83 5.35 4.17 10.11
N GLY A 84 5.47 3.17 9.27
CA GLY A 84 4.85 1.87 9.49
C GLY A 84 5.70 0.73 8.99
N LEU A 85 5.64 -0.38 9.73
CA LEU A 85 6.23 -1.65 9.38
C LEU A 85 5.18 -2.74 9.60
N ASP A 86 5.00 -3.60 8.60
CA ASP A 86 4.02 -4.66 8.61
C ASP A 86 4.60 -5.89 7.91
N LEU A 87 4.70 -6.96 8.63
CA LEU A 87 5.35 -8.21 8.24
C LEU A 87 4.35 -9.35 8.30
N ALA A 88 4.48 -10.29 7.36
CA ALA A 88 3.71 -11.51 7.39
C ALA A 88 4.59 -12.74 7.15
N THR A 89 4.22 -13.83 7.80
CA THR A 89 4.66 -15.19 7.46
C THR A 89 3.52 -15.92 6.78
N ALA A 90 3.84 -16.72 5.76
CA ALA A 90 2.81 -17.36 4.95
C ALA A 90 3.20 -18.78 4.55
N TYR A 91 2.17 -19.60 4.42
CA TYR A 91 2.25 -20.98 3.95
C TYR A 91 1.51 -21.12 2.62
N ASN A 92 2.13 -21.75 1.64
CA ASN A 92 1.62 -21.88 0.26
C ASN A 92 1.30 -20.55 -0.42
N PHE A 93 2.13 -19.54 -0.20
CA PHE A 93 2.18 -18.29 -0.94
C PHE A 93 3.41 -18.27 -1.86
N THR A 94 3.55 -17.23 -2.66
CA THR A 94 4.75 -17.00 -3.50
C THR A 94 6.01 -16.78 -2.66
N SER A 95 5.88 -16.30 -1.44
CA SER A 95 6.97 -16.12 -0.47
C SER A 95 6.49 -16.54 0.91
N SER A 96 7.35 -17.17 1.69
CA SER A 96 7.05 -17.55 3.08
C SER A 96 7.21 -16.39 4.07
N PHE A 97 7.99 -15.38 3.73
CA PHE A 97 8.15 -14.14 4.48
C PHE A 97 7.86 -12.95 3.59
N ILE A 98 7.00 -12.07 4.05
CA ILE A 98 6.47 -10.94 3.28
C ILE A 98 6.63 -9.66 4.10
N ILE A 99 7.28 -8.66 3.52
CA ILE A 99 7.18 -7.28 3.99
C ILE A 99 5.95 -6.70 3.30
N GLN A 100 4.85 -6.62 4.03
CA GLN A 100 3.58 -6.14 3.48
C GLN A 100 3.57 -4.62 3.38
N GLN A 101 4.07 -3.95 4.41
CA GLN A 101 4.29 -2.51 4.40
C GLN A 101 5.61 -2.16 5.08
N ALA A 102 6.33 -1.20 4.52
CA ALA A 102 7.47 -0.54 5.13
C ALA A 102 7.54 0.86 4.54
N TYR A 103 7.12 1.87 5.28
CA TYR A 103 7.01 3.22 4.75
C TYR A 103 7.33 4.30 5.78
N ALA A 104 7.65 5.48 5.26
CA ALA A 104 7.73 6.73 6.01
C ALA A 104 7.00 7.84 5.23
N ASP A 105 6.20 8.61 5.93
CA ASP A 105 5.44 9.73 5.38
C ASP A 105 5.86 11.02 6.10
N LEU A 106 6.04 12.08 5.32
CA LEU A 106 6.18 13.45 5.83
C LEU A 106 5.05 14.30 5.25
N SER A 107 4.17 14.77 6.10
CA SER A 107 3.04 15.60 5.69
C SER A 107 3.29 17.06 6.07
N TYR A 108 2.97 17.95 5.15
CA TYR A 108 2.92 19.39 5.36
C TYR A 108 1.53 19.90 4.97
N ARG A 109 0.71 20.22 5.96
CA ARG A 109 -0.68 20.61 5.75
C ARG A 109 -1.44 19.58 4.90
N TRP A 110 -1.71 19.91 3.64
CA TRP A 110 -2.45 19.09 2.68
C TRP A 110 -1.55 18.28 1.75
N LEU A 111 -0.24 18.47 1.79
CA LEU A 111 0.74 17.77 0.95
C LEU A 111 1.40 16.64 1.74
N ASN A 112 1.56 15.48 1.13
CA ASN A 112 2.24 14.34 1.73
C ASN A 112 3.33 13.81 0.80
N LEU A 113 4.53 13.59 1.35
CA LEU A 113 5.60 12.85 0.72
C LEU A 113 5.69 11.48 1.41
N SER A 114 5.51 10.42 0.64
CA SER A 114 5.56 9.03 1.10
C SER A 114 6.71 8.30 0.43
N ILE A 115 7.48 7.54 1.20
CA ILE A 115 8.59 6.70 0.71
C ILE A 115 8.39 5.30 1.25
N GLY A 116 8.48 4.30 0.37
CA GLY A 116 8.35 2.88 0.71
C GLY A 116 7.07 2.22 0.22
N SER A 117 6.79 1.04 0.76
CA SER A 117 5.60 0.23 0.43
C SER A 117 4.49 0.52 1.40
N LYS A 118 3.36 1.00 0.92
CA LYS A 118 2.18 1.33 1.76
C LYS A 118 0.91 0.86 1.07
N GLU A 119 0.04 0.18 1.79
CA GLU A 119 -1.30 -0.18 1.31
C GLU A 119 -2.12 1.08 1.05
N ARG A 120 -2.77 1.14 -0.10
CA ARG A 120 -3.66 2.24 -0.49
C ARG A 120 -4.94 1.67 -1.09
N LEU A 121 -6.05 2.30 -0.75
CA LEU A 121 -7.33 1.95 -1.36
C LEU A 121 -7.45 2.63 -2.73
N PRO A 122 -8.09 1.97 -3.72
CA PRO A 122 -8.32 2.56 -5.02
C PRO A 122 -9.27 3.76 -4.91
N GLU A 123 -8.98 4.75 -5.72
CA GLU A 123 -9.76 5.98 -5.77
C GLU A 123 -11.18 5.75 -6.31
N LEU A 124 -12.14 6.45 -5.75
CA LEU A 124 -13.56 6.42 -6.15
C LEU A 124 -14.17 5.00 -6.19
N LYS A 125 -13.63 4.07 -5.41
CA LYS A 125 -14.11 2.70 -5.31
C LYS A 125 -14.49 2.34 -3.88
N ASN A 126 -15.56 1.60 -3.75
CA ASN A 126 -15.94 1.00 -2.47
C ASN A 126 -15.27 -0.36 -2.36
N SER A 127 -14.35 -0.51 -1.41
CA SER A 127 -13.57 -1.76 -1.21
C SER A 127 -14.44 -2.96 -0.82
N LYS A 128 -15.67 -2.75 -0.34
CA LYS A 128 -16.61 -3.82 -0.01
C LYS A 128 -17.47 -4.28 -1.21
N LEU A 129 -17.60 -3.43 -2.24
CA LEU A 129 -18.46 -3.67 -3.39
C LEU A 129 -17.69 -3.85 -4.70
N SER A 130 -16.38 -3.62 -4.70
CA SER A 130 -15.53 -3.69 -5.88
C SER A 130 -14.32 -4.60 -5.64
N SER A 131 -13.90 -5.35 -6.64
CA SER A 131 -12.67 -6.15 -6.63
C SER A 131 -11.39 -5.32 -6.87
N GLY A 132 -11.48 -4.00 -6.88
CA GLY A 132 -10.38 -3.06 -7.07
C GLY A 132 -10.58 -2.09 -8.23
N GLY A 133 -9.61 -1.21 -8.42
CA GLY A 133 -9.55 -0.26 -9.53
C GLY A 133 -9.06 -0.92 -10.83
N MET A 134 -9.34 -0.29 -11.97
CA MET A 134 -8.86 -0.78 -13.27
C MET A 134 -7.37 -0.51 -13.49
N VAL A 135 -6.83 0.56 -12.91
CA VAL A 135 -5.43 0.98 -13.08
C VAL A 135 -4.54 0.39 -11.98
N GLU A 136 -4.94 0.57 -10.73
CA GLU A 136 -4.31 -0.03 -9.57
C GLU A 136 -5.37 -0.86 -8.83
N SER A 137 -5.23 -2.19 -8.90
CA SER A 137 -6.11 -3.08 -8.15
C SER A 137 -5.61 -3.21 -6.70
N ASN A 138 -6.47 -3.70 -5.81
CA ASN A 138 -6.08 -4.07 -4.45
C ASN A 138 -5.56 -5.52 -4.36
N ASN A 139 -5.10 -6.11 -5.46
CA ASN A 139 -4.76 -7.52 -5.53
C ASN A 139 -3.25 -7.77 -5.56
N ALA A 140 -2.45 -6.75 -5.86
CA ALA A 140 -0.99 -6.83 -5.80
C ALA A 140 -0.45 -6.27 -4.48
N ARG A 141 0.73 -6.75 -4.07
CA ARG A 141 1.45 -6.16 -2.94
C ARG A 141 1.76 -4.68 -3.20
N PRO A 142 1.79 -3.85 -2.14
CA PRO A 142 2.17 -2.46 -2.28
C PRO A 142 3.56 -2.30 -2.89
N ILE A 143 3.66 -1.49 -3.92
CA ILE A 143 4.90 -1.24 -4.63
C ILE A 143 5.76 -0.26 -3.82
N PRO A 144 7.05 -0.56 -3.56
CA PRO A 144 8.00 0.42 -3.02
C PRO A 144 8.12 1.61 -3.98
N GLN A 145 7.82 2.81 -3.47
CA GLN A 145 7.79 4.01 -4.31
C GLN A 145 8.10 5.28 -3.52
N ILE A 146 8.51 6.31 -4.22
CA ILE A 146 8.49 7.69 -3.75
C ILE A 146 7.24 8.32 -4.34
N ARG A 147 6.37 8.87 -3.49
CA ARG A 147 5.09 9.42 -3.87
C ARG A 147 4.86 10.77 -3.23
N LEU A 148 4.59 11.75 -4.07
CA LEU A 148 4.09 13.05 -3.66
C LEU A 148 2.60 13.11 -3.92
N GLU A 149 1.81 13.41 -2.90
CA GLU A 149 0.36 13.35 -3.01
C GLU A 149 -0.36 14.43 -2.21
N VAL A 150 -1.53 14.78 -2.69
CA VAL A 150 -2.59 15.50 -1.97
C VAL A 150 -3.66 14.44 -1.65
N PRO A 151 -3.59 13.79 -0.47
CA PRO A 151 -4.40 12.60 -0.19
C PRO A 151 -5.88 12.89 -0.02
N ASN A 152 -6.23 14.10 0.36
CA ASN A 152 -7.61 14.54 0.58
C ASN A 152 -7.98 15.68 -0.34
N TYR A 153 -9.26 15.83 -0.63
CA TYR A 153 -9.75 16.94 -1.43
C TYR A 153 -9.46 18.29 -0.75
N VAL A 154 -8.73 19.14 -1.43
CA VAL A 154 -8.37 20.50 -0.99
C VAL A 154 -9.11 21.51 -1.83
N ALA A 155 -9.79 22.45 -1.17
CA ALA A 155 -10.50 23.53 -1.82
C ALA A 155 -9.54 24.47 -2.53
N ILE A 156 -9.80 24.76 -3.79
CA ILE A 156 -9.00 25.71 -4.58
C ILE A 156 -9.35 27.14 -4.16
N PRO A 157 -8.37 27.96 -3.78
CA PRO A 157 -8.59 29.35 -3.45
C PRO A 157 -9.32 30.11 -4.57
N GLY A 158 -10.24 30.99 -4.21
CA GLY A 158 -11.01 31.77 -5.19
C GLY A 158 -12.25 31.07 -5.76
N THR A 159 -12.46 29.80 -5.49
CA THR A 159 -13.63 29.03 -6.00
C THR A 159 -14.81 28.97 -4.99
N HIS A 160 -14.75 29.74 -3.91
CA HIS A 160 -15.76 29.72 -2.83
C HIS A 160 -16.08 28.28 -2.32
N LYS A 161 -15.05 27.40 -2.26
CA LYS A 161 -15.18 25.97 -1.90
C LYS A 161 -16.05 25.13 -2.85
N TRP A 162 -16.25 25.58 -4.11
CA TRP A 162 -16.96 24.79 -5.10
C TRP A 162 -16.09 23.78 -5.82
N LEU A 163 -14.78 24.05 -5.93
CA LEU A 163 -13.84 23.16 -6.58
C LEU A 163 -12.79 22.67 -5.59
N HIS A 164 -12.67 21.34 -5.50
CA HIS A 164 -11.63 20.69 -4.71
C HIS A 164 -10.82 19.74 -5.60
N LEU A 165 -9.55 19.64 -5.31
CA LEU A 165 -8.64 18.75 -6.02
C LEU A 165 -7.92 17.83 -5.05
N LYS A 166 -7.63 16.60 -5.50
CA LYS A 166 -6.66 15.67 -4.92
C LYS A 166 -5.92 14.93 -6.02
N GLY A 167 -4.80 14.32 -5.71
CA GLY A 167 -4.06 13.52 -6.67
C GLY A 167 -2.66 13.17 -6.21
N HIS A 168 -1.93 12.49 -7.08
CA HIS A 168 -0.57 12.08 -6.78
C HIS A 168 0.30 11.96 -8.03
N ILE A 169 1.60 11.93 -7.80
CA ILE A 169 2.62 11.44 -8.72
C ILE A 169 3.55 10.52 -7.94
N ALA A 170 3.91 9.38 -8.53
CA ALA A 170 4.74 8.39 -7.88
C ALA A 170 5.66 7.69 -8.86
N TYR A 171 6.85 7.33 -8.37
CA TYR A 171 7.82 6.47 -9.04
C TYR A 171 8.24 5.38 -8.09
N GLY A 172 8.29 4.15 -8.59
CA GLY A 172 8.61 2.98 -7.80
C GLY A 172 9.27 1.88 -8.63
N ARG A 173 9.49 0.75 -7.99
CA ARG A 173 10.05 -0.44 -8.61
C ARG A 173 9.31 -1.66 -8.11
N PHE A 174 8.97 -2.56 -9.01
CA PHE A 174 8.38 -3.84 -8.62
C PHE A 174 9.39 -4.72 -7.89
N THR A 175 8.91 -5.41 -6.87
CA THR A 175 9.66 -6.43 -6.13
C THR A 175 8.86 -7.71 -6.19
N ASP A 176 9.47 -8.81 -6.63
CA ASP A 176 8.80 -10.08 -6.86
C ASP A 176 9.44 -11.28 -6.15
N ASP A 177 10.51 -11.02 -5.35
CA ASP A 177 11.26 -12.06 -4.64
C ASP A 177 11.69 -13.22 -5.58
N LYS A 178 12.02 -12.88 -6.84
CA LYS A 178 12.42 -13.81 -7.91
C LYS A 178 11.38 -14.86 -8.27
N TRP A 179 10.10 -14.66 -7.92
CA TRP A 179 9.07 -15.64 -8.22
C TRP A 179 8.89 -15.86 -9.73
N GLN A 180 9.08 -14.81 -10.55
CA GLN A 180 9.02 -14.94 -12.00
C GLN A 180 10.14 -15.86 -12.54
N GLU A 181 11.37 -15.71 -12.03
CA GLU A 181 12.50 -16.56 -12.38
C GLU A 181 12.23 -18.02 -12.00
N HIS A 182 11.70 -18.28 -10.82
CA HIS A 182 11.46 -19.63 -10.32
C HIS A 182 10.20 -20.28 -10.89
N PHE A 183 9.18 -19.50 -11.21
CA PHE A 183 7.89 -20.01 -11.67
C PHE A 183 7.81 -20.16 -13.18
N THR A 184 8.58 -19.37 -13.94
CA THR A 184 8.54 -19.38 -15.40
C THR A 184 9.23 -20.63 -15.94
N SER A 185 8.57 -21.34 -16.86
CA SER A 185 9.13 -22.51 -17.52
C SER A 185 10.34 -22.14 -18.37
N ILE A 186 11.29 -23.07 -18.48
CA ILE A 186 12.50 -22.89 -19.30
C ILE A 186 12.12 -22.45 -20.72
N GLY A 187 12.73 -21.35 -21.18
CA GLY A 187 12.50 -20.78 -22.51
C GLY A 187 11.43 -19.69 -22.58
N ASN A 188 10.61 -19.51 -21.56
CA ASN A 188 9.69 -18.39 -21.52
C ASN A 188 10.37 -17.11 -21.04
N PRO A 189 10.05 -15.96 -21.64
CA PRO A 189 10.61 -14.69 -21.20
C PRO A 189 10.02 -14.26 -19.85
N TYR A 190 10.85 -13.62 -19.03
CA TYR A 190 10.42 -12.92 -17.81
C TYR A 190 11.21 -11.62 -17.63
N THR A 191 10.69 -10.72 -16.83
CA THR A 191 11.32 -9.42 -16.56
C THR A 191 11.47 -9.21 -15.06
N ILE A 192 12.63 -8.68 -14.66
CA ILE A 192 12.91 -8.28 -13.28
C ILE A 192 13.24 -6.79 -13.22
N ASP A 193 13.14 -6.22 -12.01
CA ASP A 193 13.54 -4.85 -11.74
C ASP A 193 12.75 -3.79 -12.54
N VAL A 194 11.55 -4.13 -12.94
CA VAL A 194 10.66 -3.23 -13.70
C VAL A 194 10.33 -2.00 -12.86
N LEU A 195 10.50 -0.85 -13.47
CA LEU A 195 10.15 0.44 -12.87
C LEU A 195 8.65 0.71 -13.04
N TYR A 196 8.12 1.49 -12.11
CA TYR A 196 6.72 1.84 -12.04
C TYR A 196 6.55 3.35 -11.94
N HIS A 197 5.61 3.90 -12.68
CA HIS A 197 5.19 5.28 -12.58
C HIS A 197 3.67 5.33 -12.46
N SER A 198 3.16 6.15 -11.56
CA SER A 198 1.74 6.38 -11.37
C SER A 198 1.45 7.86 -11.15
N LYS A 199 0.33 8.31 -11.67
CA LYS A 199 -0.18 9.66 -11.43
C LYS A 199 -1.70 9.69 -11.48
N SER A 200 -2.28 10.59 -10.71
CA SER A 200 -3.72 10.84 -10.72
C SER A 200 -4.04 12.30 -10.46
N LEU A 201 -5.19 12.71 -10.97
CA LEU A 201 -5.82 13.98 -10.63
C LEU A 201 -7.33 13.76 -10.56
N PHE A 202 -7.92 14.06 -9.42
CA PHE A 202 -9.36 13.99 -9.17
C PHE A 202 -9.87 15.36 -8.79
N ALA A 203 -11.02 15.71 -9.35
CA ALA A 203 -11.75 16.92 -9.03
C ALA A 203 -13.08 16.56 -8.36
N LYS A 204 -13.46 17.37 -7.40
CA LYS A 204 -14.77 17.34 -6.79
C LYS A 204 -15.40 18.73 -6.95
N VAL A 205 -16.59 18.78 -7.53
CA VAL A 205 -17.35 20.00 -7.79
C VAL A 205 -18.65 19.95 -6.99
N GLY A 206 -18.86 20.96 -6.18
CA GLY A 206 -20.04 21.11 -5.33
C GLY A 206 -19.68 21.76 -4.00
N ASN A 207 -20.70 22.33 -3.36
CA ASN A 207 -20.59 22.93 -2.02
C ASN A 207 -21.84 22.56 -1.22
N LYS A 208 -21.72 21.59 -0.33
CA LYS A 208 -22.82 21.06 0.49
C LYS A 208 -23.45 22.08 1.41
N GLU A 209 -22.75 23.17 1.72
CA GLU A 209 -23.30 24.28 2.50
C GLU A 209 -24.41 25.03 1.72
N HIS A 210 -24.36 24.98 0.37
CA HIS A 210 -25.26 25.70 -0.53
C HIS A 210 -26.16 24.77 -1.35
N PHE A 211 -25.64 23.57 -1.71
CA PHE A 211 -26.36 22.62 -2.55
C PHE A 211 -25.96 21.18 -2.17
N PRO A 212 -26.93 20.28 -1.93
CA PRO A 212 -26.67 18.96 -1.34
C PRO A 212 -25.98 17.94 -2.28
N VAL A 213 -25.69 18.33 -3.52
CA VAL A 213 -25.08 17.43 -4.52
C VAL A 213 -23.64 17.82 -4.80
N GLU A 214 -22.75 16.82 -4.84
CA GLU A 214 -21.37 16.93 -5.27
C GLU A 214 -21.10 15.92 -6.40
N PHE A 215 -20.28 16.30 -7.36
CA PHE A 215 -19.79 15.44 -8.43
C PHE A 215 -18.30 15.23 -8.26
N GLU A 216 -17.87 13.97 -8.34
CA GLU A 216 -16.47 13.59 -8.29
C GLU A 216 -16.07 12.84 -9.55
N GLY A 217 -14.90 13.18 -10.09
CA GLY A 217 -14.35 12.51 -11.25
C GLY A 217 -12.86 12.78 -11.38
N GLY A 218 -12.17 11.97 -12.20
CA GLY A 218 -10.75 12.18 -12.38
C GLY A 218 -10.12 11.22 -13.35
N ILE A 219 -8.80 11.36 -13.48
CA ILE A 219 -7.95 10.56 -14.35
C ILE A 219 -6.88 9.92 -13.47
N GLN A 220 -6.66 8.64 -13.68
CA GLN A 220 -5.55 7.88 -13.10
C GLN A 220 -4.82 7.16 -14.20
N MET A 221 -3.50 7.18 -14.16
CA MET A 221 -2.61 6.53 -15.11
C MET A 221 -1.51 5.80 -14.37
N SER A 222 -1.11 4.64 -14.88
CA SER A 222 0.11 3.96 -14.47
C SER A 222 0.84 3.41 -15.68
N ALA A 223 2.15 3.26 -15.55
CA ALA A 223 3.00 2.67 -16.56
C ALA A 223 4.09 1.82 -15.90
N GLN A 224 4.45 0.75 -16.59
CA GLN A 224 5.61 -0.07 -16.30
C GLN A 224 6.64 0.19 -17.38
N PHE A 225 7.91 0.33 -17.01
CA PHE A 225 8.97 0.63 -17.96
C PHE A 225 10.33 0.17 -17.42
N GLY A 226 11.32 0.06 -18.32
CA GLY A 226 12.65 -0.41 -17.94
C GLY A 226 12.63 -1.84 -17.43
N GLY A 227 13.62 -2.17 -16.62
CA GLY A 227 13.83 -3.52 -16.11
C GLY A 227 14.74 -4.35 -17.02
N ASP A 228 15.08 -5.54 -16.56
CA ASP A 228 15.91 -6.49 -17.28
C ASP A 228 15.04 -7.65 -17.79
N GLN A 229 15.09 -7.92 -19.09
CA GLN A 229 14.43 -9.06 -19.70
C GLN A 229 15.37 -10.25 -19.79
N TYR A 230 14.86 -11.43 -19.49
CA TYR A 230 15.56 -12.68 -19.58
C TYR A 230 14.80 -13.66 -20.47
N ILE A 231 15.52 -14.34 -21.37
CA ILE A 231 15.01 -15.43 -22.22
C ILE A 231 15.91 -16.63 -22.04
N ALA A 232 15.38 -17.77 -21.67
CA ALA A 232 16.13 -18.98 -21.37
C ALA A 232 17.29 -18.77 -20.36
N GLY A 233 17.12 -17.86 -19.40
CA GLY A 233 18.13 -17.52 -18.39
C GLY A 233 19.23 -16.57 -18.87
N GLN A 234 19.20 -16.13 -20.13
CA GLN A 234 20.14 -15.13 -20.65
C GLN A 234 19.50 -13.76 -20.63
N LYS A 235 20.27 -12.76 -20.15
CA LYS A 235 19.84 -11.37 -20.15
C LYS A 235 19.85 -10.84 -21.58
N GLU A 236 18.71 -10.39 -22.03
CA GLU A 236 18.56 -9.72 -23.31
C GLU A 236 18.77 -8.21 -23.16
N PRO A 237 19.41 -7.56 -24.15
CA PRO A 237 19.52 -6.10 -24.15
C PRO A 237 18.13 -5.48 -24.20
N VAL A 238 17.84 -4.59 -23.24
CA VAL A 238 16.61 -3.80 -23.26
C VAL A 238 16.70 -2.83 -24.44
N ILE A 239 15.73 -2.85 -25.32
CA ILE A 239 15.61 -1.81 -26.35
C ILE A 239 15.17 -0.54 -25.62
N ASP A 240 16.09 0.40 -25.47
CA ASP A 240 15.76 1.75 -25.03
C ASP A 240 14.84 2.39 -26.07
N MET A 241 13.56 2.59 -25.68
CA MET A 241 12.58 3.33 -26.47
C MET A 241 12.50 4.79 -26.03
#